data_9e8a5c7798b604008d3977be5cd46411
#
_entry.id   9e8a5c7798b604008d3977be5cd46411
#
_cell.length_a   1.000
_cell.length_b   1.000
_cell.length_c   1.000
_cell.angle_alpha   90.00
_cell.angle_beta   90.00
_cell.angle_gamma   90.00
#
_symmetry.space_group_name_H-M   'P 1'
#
loop_
_entity.id
_entity.type
_entity.pdbx_description
1 polymer ?
#
loop_
_entity_poly.entity_id
_entity_poly.type
_entity_poly.pdbx_seq_one_letter_code
_entity_poly.pdbx_strand_id
1 'polypeptide(L)'
;MSILTASSKTAQAMKNNEIEAYFLPQGVIATHYRQSNHLLPGVLTKIGLNTAVDPRYGGGKVNKCTTEDLVSIVNMRDETYLHYTFPSVDVALLRGTYADKQGNIYLTQEAYLSECYHVALNTKANHGTVIVQVKAIVDDYQLKPHDVIIPGSIVDYVYVTQEDHNHRQVIQSHYLPALSGQERIDCIPEKPLPFNNRKLILRRAAQFLTYGDTISIGYGINNELSNLLYEERVAHDVQPILDVGIFGGFVGSRERFGMNYNADVRMRHDQAWDFIYNNGVSVAYLSFAEVDQYGNVNVSYFNDRLNGCGGFIDITQSVNKIIFSGTFVAGSTLSCYEHKLDIESEGHTKKFVSEVSHIDFNAQYSRSLNQEVYFVTDRAVFELVDKGLKLIEIAPGLDLQKDILNQMSFKPIIADNIKLIDSSIYQKQWGQLKQSIHKV
;
A
#
# COMPACT_ATOMS: atom_id res chain seq x y z
N MET A 1 -7.48 6.73 10.31
CA MET A 1 -7.84 6.45 8.90
C MET A 1 -6.56 6.23 8.12
N SER A 2 -6.49 5.22 7.28
CA SER A 2 -5.26 4.88 6.55
C SER A 2 -5.15 5.53 5.16
N ILE A 3 -6.24 5.69 4.44
CA ILE A 3 -6.27 6.31 3.09
C ILE A 3 -7.54 7.18 2.93
N LEU A 4 -7.37 8.41 2.47
CA LEU A 4 -8.43 9.42 2.36
C LEU A 4 -8.92 9.72 0.94
N THR A 5 -8.38 9.06 -0.07
CA THR A 5 -8.65 9.38 -1.48
C THR A 5 -10.12 9.28 -1.91
N ALA A 6 -10.97 8.63 -1.11
CA ALA A 6 -12.36 8.35 -1.47
C ALA A 6 -13.40 9.35 -0.92
N SER A 7 -13.07 10.23 0.04
CA SER A 7 -14.05 11.13 0.66
C SER A 7 -13.59 12.59 0.69
N SER A 8 -14.03 13.37 -0.28
CA SER A 8 -13.71 14.80 -0.34
C SER A 8 -14.31 15.59 0.84
N LYS A 9 -15.50 15.22 1.34
CA LYS A 9 -16.15 15.87 2.49
C LYS A 9 -15.39 15.63 3.79
N THR A 10 -14.97 14.37 4.05
CA THR A 10 -14.17 14.05 5.22
C THR A 10 -12.82 14.75 5.19
N ALA A 11 -12.13 14.76 4.06
CA ALA A 11 -10.87 15.48 3.89
C ALA A 11 -11.03 16.98 4.12
N GLN A 12 -12.14 17.57 3.67
CA GLN A 12 -12.43 18.99 3.90
C GLN A 12 -12.70 19.28 5.38
N ALA A 13 -13.50 18.44 6.07
CA ALA A 13 -13.77 18.59 7.50
C ALA A 13 -12.48 18.49 8.34
N MET A 14 -11.57 17.58 7.99
CA MET A 14 -10.24 17.49 8.62
C MET A 14 -9.43 18.76 8.41
N LYS A 15 -9.36 19.29 7.19
CA LYS A 15 -8.65 20.54 6.87
C LYS A 15 -9.22 21.75 7.59
N ASN A 16 -10.54 21.79 7.74
CA ASN A 16 -11.24 22.87 8.43
C ASN A 16 -11.15 22.75 9.97
N ASN A 17 -10.52 21.73 10.52
CA ASN A 17 -10.51 21.40 11.95
C ASN A 17 -11.91 21.18 12.55
N GLU A 18 -12.82 20.59 11.78
CA GLU A 18 -14.20 20.28 12.22
C GLU A 18 -14.27 18.91 12.91
N ILE A 19 -13.32 18.01 12.62
CA ILE A 19 -13.24 16.66 13.19
C ILE A 19 -11.79 16.34 13.57
N GLU A 20 -11.61 15.61 14.67
CA GLU A 20 -10.32 15.01 15.02
C GLU A 20 -9.90 13.95 14.00
N ALA A 21 -8.62 13.92 13.67
CA ALA A 21 -8.11 13.02 12.65
C ALA A 21 -6.70 12.51 12.95
N TYR A 22 -6.50 11.22 12.70
CA TYR A 22 -5.23 10.54 12.87
C TYR A 22 -4.87 9.76 11.61
N PHE A 23 -3.61 9.80 11.19
CA PHE A 23 -3.03 8.87 10.25
C PHE A 23 -2.23 7.83 11.02
N LEU A 24 -2.74 6.60 11.07
CA LEU A 24 -2.13 5.50 11.80
C LEU A 24 -1.91 4.32 10.86
N PRO A 25 -0.89 3.47 11.11
CA PRO A 25 -0.56 2.33 10.26
C PRO A 25 -1.74 1.36 10.15
N GLN A 26 -2.06 0.93 8.94
CA GLN A 26 -3.24 0.10 8.65
C GLN A 26 -3.15 -1.27 9.32
N GLY A 27 -1.95 -1.88 9.35
CA GLY A 27 -1.72 -3.15 10.00
C GLY A 27 -1.85 -3.07 11.51
N VAL A 28 -1.45 -1.94 12.12
CA VAL A 28 -1.67 -1.69 13.55
C VAL A 28 -3.17 -1.58 13.85
N ILE A 29 -3.95 -0.88 13.00
CA ILE A 29 -5.41 -0.78 13.16
C ILE A 29 -6.07 -2.17 13.06
N ALA A 30 -5.69 -2.98 12.07
CA ALA A 30 -6.20 -4.34 11.89
C ALA A 30 -5.85 -5.24 13.10
N THR A 31 -4.60 -5.11 13.59
CA THR A 31 -4.13 -5.83 14.78
C THR A 31 -4.89 -5.39 16.04
N HIS A 32 -5.22 -4.10 16.16
CA HIS A 32 -6.01 -3.59 17.27
C HIS A 32 -7.37 -4.27 17.37
N TYR A 33 -8.14 -4.36 16.30
CA TYR A 33 -9.45 -5.04 16.35
C TYR A 33 -9.34 -6.50 16.74
N ARG A 34 -8.23 -7.16 16.40
CA ARG A 34 -7.97 -8.56 16.82
C ARG A 34 -7.58 -8.68 18.29
N GLN A 35 -6.75 -7.76 18.80
CA GLN A 35 -6.13 -7.87 20.13
C GLN A 35 -6.85 -7.06 21.20
N SER A 36 -7.47 -5.93 20.84
CA SER A 36 -8.08 -5.04 21.84
C SER A 36 -9.38 -5.62 22.39
N ASN A 37 -9.34 -6.00 23.63
CA ASN A 37 -10.47 -6.52 24.40
C ASN A 37 -10.20 -6.24 25.89
N HIS A 38 -11.08 -6.70 26.78
CA HIS A 38 -10.93 -6.49 28.23
C HIS A 38 -9.63 -7.09 28.83
N LEU A 39 -8.92 -7.95 28.11
CA LEU A 39 -7.67 -8.57 28.56
C LEU A 39 -6.43 -7.84 28.02
N LEU A 40 -6.56 -7.14 26.89
CA LEU A 40 -5.46 -6.47 26.21
C LEU A 40 -5.83 -5.01 25.87
N PRO A 41 -5.15 -4.03 26.48
CA PRO A 41 -5.57 -2.62 26.40
C PRO A 41 -5.23 -1.93 25.07
N GLY A 42 -4.68 -2.62 24.09
CA GLY A 42 -4.26 -2.04 22.81
C GLY A 42 -3.17 -2.85 22.14
N VAL A 43 -2.42 -2.23 21.23
CA VAL A 43 -1.34 -2.86 20.46
C VAL A 43 0.01 -2.35 20.92
N LEU A 44 0.87 -3.24 21.37
CA LEU A 44 2.28 -2.96 21.68
C LEU A 44 3.14 -3.45 20.51
N THR A 45 3.86 -2.55 19.83
CA THR A 45 4.63 -2.86 18.63
C THR A 45 5.79 -1.88 18.43
N LYS A 46 6.77 -2.25 17.61
CA LYS A 46 7.80 -1.32 17.11
C LYS A 46 7.37 -0.58 15.83
N ILE A 47 6.27 -0.99 15.20
CA ILE A 47 5.74 -0.34 13.98
C ILE A 47 5.39 1.11 14.29
N GLY A 48 5.91 2.02 13.49
CA GLY A 48 5.74 3.46 13.63
C GLY A 48 6.88 4.19 14.34
N LEU A 49 7.82 3.48 14.98
CA LEU A 49 8.98 4.12 15.63
C LEU A 49 9.74 5.01 14.63
N ASN A 50 10.11 6.20 15.10
CA ASN A 50 10.83 7.23 14.34
C ASN A 50 10.12 7.75 13.09
N THR A 51 8.80 7.53 12.97
CA THR A 51 7.96 8.11 11.92
C THR A 51 7.00 9.15 12.51
N ALA A 52 6.19 9.78 11.68
CA ALA A 52 5.21 10.78 12.11
C ALA A 52 4.13 10.25 13.07
N VAL A 53 3.97 8.94 13.21
CA VAL A 53 3.06 8.34 14.19
C VAL A 53 3.69 8.14 15.56
N ASP A 54 5.00 8.25 15.65
CA ASP A 54 5.72 8.24 16.92
C ASP A 54 5.38 9.54 17.71
N PRO A 55 5.02 9.47 19.00
CA PRO A 55 4.68 10.65 19.79
C PRO A 55 5.72 11.75 19.77
N ARG A 56 7.01 11.41 19.61
CA ARG A 56 8.12 12.37 19.49
C ARG A 56 8.04 13.22 18.21
N TYR A 57 7.28 12.78 17.20
CA TYR A 57 7.15 13.41 15.89
C TYR A 57 5.70 13.74 15.54
N GLY A 58 4.77 13.72 16.52
CA GLY A 58 3.39 14.16 16.34
C GLY A 58 2.30 13.13 16.66
N GLY A 59 2.64 11.84 16.87
CA GLY A 59 1.67 10.83 17.31
C GLY A 59 0.57 10.53 16.28
N GLY A 60 0.84 10.76 14.98
CA GLY A 60 -0.12 10.54 13.91
C GLY A 60 -1.26 11.57 13.83
N LYS A 61 -1.24 12.65 14.63
CA LYS A 61 -2.25 13.71 14.60
C LYS A 61 -2.19 14.51 13.30
N VAL A 62 -3.36 14.72 12.66
CA VAL A 62 -3.44 15.34 11.32
C VAL A 62 -3.67 16.85 11.39
N ASN A 63 -4.42 17.32 12.40
CA ASN A 63 -4.88 18.69 12.47
C ASN A 63 -4.87 19.23 13.91
N LYS A 64 -5.12 20.54 14.06
CA LYS A 64 -5.00 21.24 15.36
C LYS A 64 -6.09 20.87 16.37
N CYS A 65 -7.28 20.44 15.92
CA CYS A 65 -8.34 20.04 16.84
C CYS A 65 -8.12 18.62 17.39
N THR A 66 -7.19 17.84 16.80
CA THR A 66 -6.82 16.51 17.29
C THR A 66 -5.90 16.64 18.49
N THR A 67 -6.45 16.45 19.68
CA THR A 67 -5.72 16.67 20.95
C THR A 67 -5.40 15.41 21.72
N GLU A 68 -6.22 14.36 21.62
CA GLU A 68 -6.02 13.10 22.33
C GLU A 68 -4.77 12.35 21.84
N ASP A 69 -4.04 11.73 22.77
CA ASP A 69 -2.89 10.89 22.47
C ASP A 69 -3.33 9.43 22.35
N LEU A 70 -3.43 8.93 21.12
CA LEU A 70 -3.73 7.52 20.84
C LEU A 70 -2.48 6.64 20.81
N VAL A 71 -1.30 7.23 20.82
CA VAL A 71 -0.01 6.54 20.74
C VAL A 71 0.87 7.00 21.90
N SER A 72 1.46 6.06 22.63
CA SER A 72 2.39 6.35 23.71
C SER A 72 3.67 5.52 23.59
N ILE A 73 4.77 6.01 24.21
CA ILE A 73 6.04 5.28 24.26
C ILE A 73 6.06 4.37 25.46
N VAL A 74 6.46 3.12 25.26
CA VAL A 74 6.67 2.13 26.31
C VAL A 74 8.08 1.57 26.20
N ASN A 75 8.87 1.66 27.28
CA ASN A 75 10.18 1.03 27.37
C ASN A 75 10.06 -0.28 28.15
N MET A 76 10.50 -1.38 27.54
CA MET A 76 10.45 -2.70 28.13
C MET A 76 11.72 -3.49 27.78
N ARG A 77 12.44 -4.01 28.80
CA ARG A 77 13.67 -4.78 28.60
C ARG A 77 14.71 -4.08 27.72
N ASP A 78 14.97 -2.78 27.99
CA ASP A 78 15.91 -1.93 27.26
C ASP A 78 15.55 -1.67 25.78
N GLU A 79 14.33 -2.01 25.37
CA GLU A 79 13.81 -1.72 24.04
C GLU A 79 12.63 -0.74 24.10
N THR A 80 12.52 0.10 23.10
CA THR A 80 11.42 1.06 22.94
C THR A 80 10.33 0.48 22.04
N TYR A 81 9.10 0.64 22.48
CA TYR A 81 7.88 0.26 21.75
C TYR A 81 6.91 1.43 21.69
N LEU A 82 6.00 1.38 20.74
CA LEU A 82 4.79 2.21 20.72
C LEU A 82 3.60 1.37 21.20
N HIS A 83 2.80 1.99 22.06
CA HIS A 83 1.53 1.43 22.51
C HIS A 83 0.40 2.26 21.91
N TYR A 84 -0.41 1.61 21.08
CA TYR A 84 -1.56 2.20 20.43
C TYR A 84 -2.84 1.84 21.17
N THR A 85 -3.62 2.86 21.50
CA THR A 85 -4.97 2.72 22.09
C THR A 85 -5.96 3.39 21.17
N PHE A 86 -7.14 2.79 21.03
CA PHE A 86 -8.20 3.30 20.19
C PHE A 86 -9.49 3.39 20.97
N PRO A 87 -10.42 4.29 20.60
CA PRO A 87 -11.75 4.31 21.18
C PRO A 87 -12.48 2.97 21.00
N SER A 88 -13.35 2.62 21.93
CA SER A 88 -14.25 1.48 21.81
C SER A 88 -15.18 1.62 20.61
N VAL A 89 -15.56 0.50 20.01
CA VAL A 89 -16.53 0.47 18.92
C VAL A 89 -17.91 0.18 19.48
N ASP A 90 -18.80 1.17 19.43
CA ASP A 90 -20.18 1.04 19.92
C ASP A 90 -21.11 0.43 18.88
N VAL A 91 -20.86 0.72 17.58
CA VAL A 91 -21.66 0.22 16.47
C VAL A 91 -20.74 -0.20 15.32
N ALA A 92 -20.86 -1.45 14.87
CA ALA A 92 -20.23 -1.94 13.66
C ALA A 92 -21.24 -2.01 12.52
N LEU A 93 -20.97 -1.29 11.44
CA LEU A 93 -21.70 -1.37 10.18
C LEU A 93 -20.85 -2.20 9.20
N LEU A 94 -21.25 -3.43 9.00
CA LEU A 94 -20.49 -4.40 8.21
C LEU A 94 -21.25 -4.82 6.97
N ARG A 95 -20.54 -5.52 6.09
CA ARG A 95 -21.07 -6.03 4.86
C ARG A 95 -20.72 -7.52 4.69
N GLY A 96 -21.67 -8.30 4.19
CA GLY A 96 -21.48 -9.66 3.75
C GLY A 96 -22.23 -9.92 2.46
N THR A 97 -21.99 -11.05 1.83
CA THR A 97 -22.75 -11.46 0.62
C THR A 97 -24.10 -12.02 1.00
N TYR A 98 -24.12 -13.03 1.86
CA TYR A 98 -25.31 -13.73 2.30
C TYR A 98 -25.34 -13.90 3.82
N ALA A 99 -26.53 -14.01 4.37
CA ALA A 99 -26.76 -14.57 5.69
C ALA A 99 -27.55 -15.88 5.59
N ASP A 100 -27.35 -16.81 6.51
CA ASP A 100 -28.29 -17.93 6.71
C ASP A 100 -29.39 -17.57 7.73
N LYS A 101 -30.30 -18.50 7.97
CA LYS A 101 -31.40 -18.30 8.93
C LYS A 101 -30.95 -18.19 10.39
N GLN A 102 -29.74 -18.63 10.71
CA GLN A 102 -29.09 -18.49 12.02
C GLN A 102 -28.32 -17.18 12.15
N GLY A 103 -28.29 -16.35 11.10
CA GLY A 103 -27.60 -15.07 11.08
C GLY A 103 -26.08 -15.19 10.82
N ASN A 104 -25.58 -16.37 10.45
CA ASN A 104 -24.18 -16.49 10.02
C ASN A 104 -23.94 -15.76 8.71
N ILE A 105 -22.82 -15.04 8.61
CA ILE A 105 -22.50 -14.17 7.48
C ILE A 105 -21.39 -14.78 6.63
N TYR A 106 -21.61 -14.74 5.33
CA TYR A 106 -20.73 -15.27 4.28
C TYR A 106 -20.28 -14.16 3.34
N LEU A 107 -19.00 -14.13 3.00
CA LEU A 107 -18.37 -13.14 2.09
C LEU A 107 -17.94 -13.80 0.77
N THR A 108 -18.76 -14.67 0.21
CA THR A 108 -18.42 -15.50 -0.95
C THR A 108 -18.26 -14.71 -2.24
N GLN A 109 -18.95 -13.57 -2.41
CA GLN A 109 -18.88 -12.72 -3.58
C GLN A 109 -18.13 -11.40 -3.33
N GLU A 110 -17.64 -11.16 -2.14
CA GLU A 110 -16.85 -9.97 -1.85
C GLU A 110 -15.46 -10.08 -2.48
N ALA A 111 -14.88 -8.96 -2.92
CA ALA A 111 -13.56 -8.96 -3.54
C ALA A 111 -12.44 -9.31 -2.54
N TYR A 112 -12.62 -8.96 -1.26
CA TYR A 112 -11.71 -9.28 -0.16
C TYR A 112 -12.50 -9.48 1.14
N LEU A 113 -11.88 -10.11 2.14
CA LEU A 113 -12.59 -10.48 3.38
C LEU A 113 -12.55 -9.39 4.44
N SER A 114 -11.64 -8.43 4.32
CA SER A 114 -11.38 -7.35 5.28
C SER A 114 -11.20 -7.84 6.74
N GLU A 115 -11.37 -6.95 7.71
CA GLU A 115 -11.33 -7.21 9.15
C GLU A 115 -12.71 -7.42 9.78
N CYS A 116 -13.77 -7.65 8.98
CA CYS A 116 -15.16 -7.71 9.42
C CYS A 116 -15.39 -8.60 10.66
N TYR A 117 -14.75 -9.78 10.73
CA TYR A 117 -14.87 -10.68 11.87
C TYR A 117 -14.38 -10.03 13.16
N HIS A 118 -13.17 -9.45 13.14
CA HIS A 118 -12.59 -8.87 14.33
C HIS A 118 -13.26 -7.56 14.76
N VAL A 119 -13.75 -6.77 13.81
CA VAL A 119 -14.55 -5.57 14.10
C VAL A 119 -15.86 -5.98 14.79
N ALA A 120 -16.57 -7.00 14.28
CA ALA A 120 -17.76 -7.52 14.92
C ALA A 120 -17.47 -8.02 16.35
N LEU A 121 -16.41 -8.80 16.51
CA LEU A 121 -16.03 -9.38 17.80
C LEU A 121 -15.65 -8.31 18.82
N ASN A 122 -14.85 -7.31 18.39
CA ASN A 122 -14.43 -6.17 19.21
C ASN A 122 -15.65 -5.34 19.66
N THR A 123 -16.58 -5.09 18.74
CA THR A 123 -17.85 -4.39 19.05
C THR A 123 -18.66 -5.11 20.11
N LYS A 124 -18.79 -6.43 20.00
CA LYS A 124 -19.51 -7.24 21.01
C LYS A 124 -18.79 -7.27 22.35
N ALA A 125 -17.46 -7.33 22.35
CA ALA A 125 -16.66 -7.25 23.58
C ALA A 125 -16.86 -5.93 24.35
N ASN A 126 -17.22 -4.86 23.64
CA ASN A 126 -17.54 -3.54 24.19
C ASN A 126 -19.05 -3.31 24.39
N HIS A 127 -19.86 -4.38 24.36
CA HIS A 127 -21.33 -4.32 24.50
C HIS A 127 -22.03 -3.51 23.40
N GLY A 128 -21.38 -3.33 22.25
CA GLY A 128 -21.89 -2.59 21.10
C GLY A 128 -22.82 -3.42 20.20
N THR A 129 -23.30 -2.78 19.14
CA THR A 129 -24.27 -3.33 18.19
C THR A 129 -23.62 -3.66 16.85
N VAL A 130 -23.81 -4.86 16.35
CA VAL A 130 -23.32 -5.34 15.06
C VAL A 130 -24.45 -5.43 14.05
N ILE A 131 -24.37 -4.62 12.99
CA ILE A 131 -25.34 -4.55 11.90
C ILE A 131 -24.65 -4.98 10.62
N VAL A 132 -25.17 -5.98 9.91
CA VAL A 132 -24.58 -6.49 8.66
C VAL A 132 -25.54 -6.35 7.50
N GLN A 133 -25.11 -5.65 6.45
CA GLN A 133 -25.82 -5.59 5.18
C GLN A 133 -25.46 -6.82 4.34
N VAL A 134 -26.49 -7.49 3.78
CA VAL A 134 -26.36 -8.64 2.88
C VAL A 134 -27.23 -8.51 1.65
N LYS A 135 -26.93 -9.28 0.60
CA LYS A 135 -27.79 -9.39 -0.60
C LYS A 135 -29.07 -10.16 -0.33
N ALA A 136 -28.96 -11.25 0.41
CA ALA A 136 -30.09 -12.12 0.69
C ALA A 136 -29.85 -12.97 1.95
N ILE A 137 -30.94 -13.47 2.52
CA ILE A 137 -30.94 -14.57 3.47
C ILE A 137 -31.21 -15.84 2.66
N VAL A 138 -30.35 -16.86 2.80
CA VAL A 138 -30.40 -18.11 2.05
C VAL A 138 -30.60 -19.31 2.98
N ASP A 139 -30.98 -20.46 2.41
CA ASP A 139 -31.10 -21.68 3.20
C ASP A 139 -29.73 -22.29 3.53
N ASP A 140 -29.60 -22.86 4.72
CA ASP A 140 -28.34 -23.29 5.33
C ASP A 140 -27.58 -24.33 4.51
N TYR A 141 -28.29 -25.23 3.80
CA TYR A 141 -27.65 -26.27 2.98
C TYR A 141 -26.99 -25.76 1.70
N GLN A 142 -27.16 -24.49 1.34
CA GLN A 142 -26.51 -23.87 0.17
C GLN A 142 -25.11 -23.35 0.50
N LEU A 143 -24.76 -23.21 1.78
CA LEU A 143 -23.53 -22.62 2.28
C LEU A 143 -22.79 -23.62 3.15
N LYS A 144 -21.46 -23.55 3.13
CA LYS A 144 -20.63 -24.48 3.89
C LYS A 144 -20.21 -23.84 5.23
N PRO A 145 -20.20 -24.60 6.35
CA PRO A 145 -19.83 -24.04 7.65
C PRO A 145 -18.44 -23.38 7.70
N HIS A 146 -17.48 -23.85 6.91
CA HIS A 146 -16.14 -23.27 6.85
C HIS A 146 -16.06 -21.95 6.05
N ASP A 147 -17.10 -21.58 5.32
CA ASP A 147 -17.21 -20.31 4.61
C ASP A 147 -17.83 -19.19 5.46
N VAL A 148 -18.25 -19.52 6.70
CA VAL A 148 -18.74 -18.53 7.65
C VAL A 148 -17.61 -17.61 8.07
N ILE A 149 -17.79 -16.31 7.84
CA ILE A 149 -16.83 -15.29 8.26
C ILE A 149 -17.24 -14.66 9.59
N ILE A 150 -18.53 -14.38 9.80
CA ILE A 150 -19.04 -13.82 11.05
C ILE A 150 -20.13 -14.76 11.58
N PRO A 151 -19.91 -15.42 12.73
CA PRO A 151 -20.93 -16.25 13.36
C PRO A 151 -22.18 -15.44 13.77
N GLY A 152 -23.36 -15.99 13.54
CA GLY A 152 -24.63 -15.33 13.87
C GLY A 152 -24.76 -14.94 15.34
N SER A 153 -24.07 -15.63 16.25
CA SER A 153 -24.06 -15.34 17.68
C SER A 153 -23.51 -13.95 18.06
N ILE A 154 -22.78 -13.29 17.14
CA ILE A 154 -22.23 -11.94 17.33
C ILE A 154 -22.83 -10.90 16.38
N VAL A 155 -23.92 -11.24 15.68
CA VAL A 155 -24.67 -10.36 14.77
C VAL A 155 -26.00 -10.00 15.43
N ASP A 156 -26.26 -8.70 15.62
CA ASP A 156 -27.51 -8.25 16.23
C ASP A 156 -28.60 -8.01 15.18
N TYR A 157 -28.21 -7.48 14.01
CA TYR A 157 -29.14 -7.16 12.93
C TYR A 157 -28.56 -7.52 11.57
N VAL A 158 -29.40 -8.14 10.74
CA VAL A 158 -29.12 -8.39 9.32
C VAL A 158 -30.05 -7.51 8.50
N TYR A 159 -29.47 -6.63 7.68
CA TYR A 159 -30.19 -5.78 6.73
C TYR A 159 -30.05 -6.38 5.32
N VAL A 160 -31.17 -6.80 4.75
CA VAL A 160 -31.19 -7.26 3.35
C VAL A 160 -31.36 -6.05 2.44
N THR A 161 -30.41 -5.84 1.52
CA THR A 161 -30.52 -4.74 0.55
C THR A 161 -31.75 -4.91 -0.35
N GLN A 162 -32.47 -3.83 -0.59
CA GLN A 162 -33.66 -3.85 -1.44
C GLN A 162 -33.33 -3.71 -2.92
N GLU A 163 -32.13 -3.15 -3.20
CA GLU A 163 -31.71 -2.83 -4.53
C GLU A 163 -30.25 -3.22 -4.79
N ASP A 164 -29.99 -3.91 -5.89
CA ASP A 164 -28.67 -4.43 -6.25
C ASP A 164 -27.60 -3.34 -6.33
N HIS A 165 -27.95 -2.12 -6.73
CA HIS A 165 -26.98 -1.03 -6.83
C HIS A 165 -26.42 -0.58 -5.46
N ASN A 166 -27.11 -0.89 -4.34
CA ASN A 166 -26.66 -0.62 -2.99
C ASN A 166 -25.71 -1.70 -2.45
N HIS A 167 -25.47 -2.77 -3.22
CA HIS A 167 -24.58 -3.88 -2.83
C HIS A 167 -23.62 -4.27 -3.95
N ARG A 168 -22.93 -3.30 -4.51
CA ARG A 168 -21.93 -3.54 -5.55
C ARG A 168 -20.67 -4.15 -4.95
N GLN A 169 -20.08 -5.13 -5.60
CA GLN A 169 -18.80 -5.71 -5.22
C GLN A 169 -17.68 -4.67 -5.31
N VAL A 170 -17.68 -3.89 -6.39
CA VAL A 170 -16.77 -2.78 -6.65
C VAL A 170 -17.55 -1.58 -7.20
N ILE A 171 -16.97 -0.39 -7.15
CA ILE A 171 -17.67 0.85 -7.58
C ILE A 171 -18.20 0.74 -9.02
N GLN A 172 -17.44 0.10 -9.93
CA GLN A 172 -17.74 0.02 -11.35
C GLN A 172 -18.63 -1.17 -11.75
N SER A 173 -18.81 -2.16 -10.85
CA SER A 173 -19.50 -3.40 -11.18
C SER A 173 -20.28 -3.98 -10.01
N HIS A 174 -21.44 -4.55 -10.31
CA HIS A 174 -22.24 -5.25 -9.31
C HIS A 174 -21.53 -6.50 -8.81
N TYR A 175 -21.02 -7.32 -9.72
CA TYR A 175 -20.33 -8.55 -9.41
C TYR A 175 -19.44 -9.00 -10.57
N LEU A 176 -18.20 -9.35 -10.26
CA LEU A 176 -17.23 -9.97 -11.15
C LEU A 176 -16.69 -11.22 -10.43
N PRO A 177 -17.10 -12.43 -10.84
CA PRO A 177 -16.73 -13.68 -10.16
C PRO A 177 -15.22 -13.89 -10.02
N ALA A 178 -14.44 -13.41 -11.01
CA ALA A 178 -12.99 -13.49 -11.01
C ALA A 178 -12.30 -12.69 -9.89
N LEU A 179 -12.98 -11.68 -9.32
CA LEU A 179 -12.45 -10.90 -8.18
C LEU A 179 -12.73 -11.56 -6.83
N SER A 180 -13.70 -12.50 -6.77
CA SER A 180 -14.03 -13.24 -5.55
C SER A 180 -13.47 -14.66 -5.53
N GLY A 181 -12.77 -15.07 -6.59
CA GLY A 181 -12.24 -16.43 -6.73
C GLY A 181 -13.28 -17.50 -7.07
N GLN A 182 -14.52 -17.08 -7.43
CA GLN A 182 -15.59 -18.01 -7.84
C GLN A 182 -15.35 -18.56 -9.26
N GLU A 183 -14.67 -17.79 -10.09
CA GLU A 183 -14.29 -18.18 -11.45
C GLU A 183 -12.86 -17.73 -11.74
N ARG A 184 -12.22 -18.39 -12.69
CA ARG A 184 -10.96 -17.93 -13.30
C ARG A 184 -11.23 -17.50 -14.72
N ILE A 185 -10.60 -16.42 -15.16
CA ILE A 185 -10.72 -15.87 -16.52
C ILE A 185 -9.40 -15.99 -17.26
N ASP A 186 -9.45 -16.36 -18.54
CA ASP A 186 -8.26 -16.51 -19.38
C ASP A 186 -7.71 -15.15 -19.85
N CYS A 187 -8.57 -14.16 -20.00
CA CYS A 187 -8.20 -12.84 -20.46
C CYS A 187 -8.51 -11.78 -19.40
N ILE A 188 -7.47 -11.18 -18.86
CA ILE A 188 -7.61 -10.08 -17.89
C ILE A 188 -8.12 -8.83 -18.62
N PRO A 189 -9.22 -8.19 -18.14
CA PRO A 189 -9.83 -7.05 -18.82
C PRO A 189 -9.10 -5.74 -18.52
N GLU A 190 -7.77 -5.75 -18.66
CA GLU A 190 -6.89 -4.59 -18.45
C GLU A 190 -6.16 -4.25 -19.76
N LYS A 191 -5.97 -2.96 -19.98
CA LYS A 191 -5.27 -2.49 -21.18
C LYS A 191 -3.77 -2.54 -21.00
N PRO A 192 -3.00 -2.79 -22.06
CA PRO A 192 -1.54 -2.60 -22.03
C PRO A 192 -1.17 -1.19 -21.55
N LEU A 193 -0.06 -1.11 -20.82
CA LEU A 193 0.44 0.18 -20.33
C LEU A 193 0.87 1.08 -21.51
N PRO A 194 0.44 2.35 -21.51
CA PRO A 194 0.95 3.30 -22.48
C PRO A 194 2.47 3.48 -22.31
N PHE A 195 3.17 3.65 -23.43
CA PHE A 195 4.60 3.93 -23.39
C PHE A 195 4.81 5.39 -22.96
N ASN A 196 5.15 5.59 -21.71
CA ASN A 196 5.37 6.88 -21.06
C ASN A 196 6.38 6.74 -19.90
N ASN A 197 6.69 7.84 -19.21
CA ASN A 197 7.61 7.86 -18.09
C ASN A 197 7.26 6.86 -16.97
N ARG A 198 5.98 6.65 -16.67
CA ARG A 198 5.55 5.66 -15.65
C ARG A 198 5.99 4.24 -16.03
N LYS A 199 5.82 3.87 -17.30
CA LYS A 199 6.26 2.55 -17.80
C LYS A 199 7.77 2.40 -17.76
N LEU A 200 8.54 3.46 -18.02
CA LEU A 200 10.01 3.44 -17.91
C LEU A 200 10.45 3.19 -16.46
N ILE A 201 9.83 3.89 -15.49
CA ILE A 201 10.08 3.71 -14.06
C ILE A 201 9.80 2.26 -13.66
N LEU A 202 8.63 1.72 -14.05
CA LEU A 202 8.24 0.35 -13.74
C LEU A 202 9.20 -0.68 -14.35
N ARG A 203 9.64 -0.49 -15.61
CA ARG A 203 10.62 -1.37 -16.24
C ARG A 203 11.94 -1.40 -15.50
N ARG A 204 12.46 -0.22 -15.09
CA ARG A 204 13.69 -0.18 -14.29
C ARG A 204 13.49 -0.78 -12.90
N ALA A 205 12.37 -0.48 -12.24
CA ALA A 205 12.05 -1.04 -10.94
C ALA A 205 11.90 -2.58 -11.00
N ALA A 206 11.26 -3.11 -12.03
CA ALA A 206 11.09 -4.55 -12.23
C ALA A 206 12.42 -5.32 -12.43
N GLN A 207 13.50 -4.66 -12.83
CA GLN A 207 14.82 -5.30 -12.92
C GLN A 207 15.42 -5.70 -11.57
N PHE A 208 14.82 -5.28 -10.45
CA PHE A 208 15.16 -5.73 -9.10
C PHE A 208 14.46 -7.05 -8.69
N LEU A 209 13.53 -7.56 -9.51
CA LEU A 209 12.83 -8.81 -9.26
C LEU A 209 13.72 -10.01 -9.47
N THR A 210 13.48 -11.04 -8.66
CA THR A 210 14.07 -12.36 -8.76
C THR A 210 12.97 -13.41 -8.88
N TYR A 211 13.24 -14.55 -9.51
CA TYR A 211 12.28 -15.65 -9.60
C TYR A 211 11.85 -16.14 -8.22
N GLY A 212 10.55 -16.29 -8.04
CA GLY A 212 9.95 -16.72 -6.77
C GLY A 212 9.71 -15.61 -5.74
N ASP A 213 10.01 -14.34 -6.08
CA ASP A 213 9.75 -13.25 -5.17
C ASP A 213 8.26 -13.14 -4.77
N THR A 214 8.03 -12.94 -3.48
CA THR A 214 6.75 -12.47 -2.93
C THR A 214 6.81 -10.95 -2.86
N ILE A 215 5.96 -10.27 -3.64
CA ILE A 215 6.06 -8.82 -3.84
C ILE A 215 4.87 -8.08 -3.24
N SER A 216 5.12 -7.13 -2.36
CA SER A 216 4.09 -6.18 -1.94
C SER A 216 4.02 -5.03 -2.93
N ILE A 217 2.82 -4.75 -3.45
CA ILE A 217 2.58 -3.70 -4.43
C ILE A 217 1.77 -2.58 -3.78
N GLY A 218 2.39 -1.39 -3.65
CA GLY A 218 1.76 -0.21 -3.10
C GLY A 218 0.99 0.63 -4.13
N TYR A 219 0.15 1.53 -3.63
CA TYR A 219 -0.58 2.50 -4.43
C TYR A 219 0.37 3.50 -5.12
N GLY A 220 -0.04 4.07 -6.24
CA GLY A 220 0.73 5.06 -7.00
C GLY A 220 1.24 4.53 -8.33
N ILE A 221 2.52 4.72 -8.67
CA ILE A 221 3.11 4.20 -9.92
C ILE A 221 3.09 2.68 -9.92
N ASN A 222 3.42 2.08 -8.79
CA ASN A 222 3.59 0.63 -8.67
C ASN A 222 2.28 -0.16 -8.79
N ASN A 223 1.11 0.46 -8.66
CA ASN A 223 -0.16 -0.27 -8.87
C ASN A 223 -0.34 -0.78 -10.31
N GLU A 224 0.48 -0.31 -11.25
CA GLU A 224 0.52 -0.76 -12.64
C GLU A 224 1.61 -1.83 -12.89
N LEU A 225 2.33 -2.28 -11.83
CA LEU A 225 3.39 -3.29 -11.98
C LEU A 225 2.84 -4.63 -12.51
N SER A 226 1.67 -5.06 -12.04
CA SER A 226 1.04 -6.29 -12.55
C SER A 226 0.75 -6.25 -14.06
N ASN A 227 0.38 -5.08 -14.61
CA ASN A 227 0.20 -4.90 -16.06
C ASN A 227 1.54 -5.14 -16.78
N LEU A 228 2.65 -4.60 -16.25
CA LEU A 228 3.98 -4.82 -16.83
C LEU A 228 4.39 -6.29 -16.76
N LEU A 229 4.21 -6.95 -15.61
CA LEU A 229 4.56 -8.38 -15.44
C LEU A 229 3.77 -9.27 -16.41
N TYR A 230 2.52 -8.91 -16.67
CA TYR A 230 1.68 -9.62 -17.63
C TYR A 230 2.12 -9.38 -19.07
N GLU A 231 2.42 -8.13 -19.46
CA GLU A 231 2.96 -7.77 -20.77
C GLU A 231 4.29 -8.49 -21.06
N GLU A 232 5.17 -8.58 -20.07
CA GLU A 232 6.49 -9.23 -20.16
C GLU A 232 6.42 -10.77 -19.97
N ARG A 233 5.22 -11.34 -19.75
CA ARG A 233 4.96 -12.76 -19.58
C ARG A 233 5.71 -13.40 -18.41
N VAL A 234 5.85 -12.66 -17.31
CA VAL A 234 6.50 -13.10 -16.07
C VAL A 234 5.57 -13.02 -14.85
N ALA A 235 4.27 -12.87 -15.06
CA ALA A 235 3.30 -12.73 -13.98
C ALA A 235 3.23 -13.96 -13.06
N HIS A 236 3.62 -15.15 -13.55
CA HIS A 236 3.68 -16.39 -12.76
C HIS A 236 5.05 -16.65 -12.14
N ASP A 237 6.06 -15.84 -12.44
CA ASP A 237 7.42 -15.98 -11.92
C ASP A 237 7.58 -15.31 -10.54
N VAL A 238 6.61 -14.51 -10.14
CA VAL A 238 6.54 -13.81 -8.84
C VAL A 238 5.11 -13.87 -8.28
N GLN A 239 4.95 -13.70 -6.96
CA GLN A 239 3.65 -13.70 -6.32
C GLN A 239 3.33 -12.31 -5.75
N PRO A 240 2.42 -11.54 -6.36
CA PRO A 240 1.95 -10.28 -5.77
C PRO A 240 1.11 -10.55 -4.51
N ILE A 241 1.33 -9.72 -3.50
CA ILE A 241 0.65 -9.77 -2.21
C ILE A 241 0.09 -8.39 -1.93
N LEU A 242 -1.19 -8.33 -1.64
CA LEU A 242 -1.85 -7.14 -1.13
C LEU A 242 -2.19 -7.32 0.34
N ASP A 243 -1.92 -6.27 1.10
CA ASP A 243 -2.18 -6.18 2.54
C ASP A 243 -3.64 -6.45 2.93
N VAL A 244 -4.58 -6.25 2.01
CA VAL A 244 -6.01 -6.58 2.20
C VAL A 244 -6.30 -8.10 2.24
N GLY A 245 -5.29 -8.96 2.11
CA GLY A 245 -5.42 -10.42 2.23
C GLY A 245 -5.59 -11.16 0.91
N ILE A 246 -5.09 -10.60 -0.20
CA ILE A 246 -5.19 -11.24 -1.51
C ILE A 246 -3.79 -11.53 -2.04
N PHE A 247 -3.52 -12.78 -2.40
CA PHE A 247 -2.22 -13.22 -2.89
C PHE A 247 -2.37 -13.85 -4.27
N GLY A 248 -1.38 -13.57 -5.11
CA GLY A 248 -1.34 -14.08 -6.48
C GLY A 248 -2.31 -13.40 -7.43
N GLY A 249 -2.38 -13.89 -8.64
CA GLY A 249 -3.21 -13.37 -9.70
C GLY A 249 -2.74 -12.01 -10.24
N PHE A 250 -3.64 -11.30 -10.86
CA PHE A 250 -3.40 -10.00 -11.47
C PHE A 250 -3.98 -8.89 -10.58
N VAL A 251 -3.14 -8.02 -10.05
CA VAL A 251 -3.57 -6.86 -9.25
C VAL A 251 -4.24 -5.84 -10.16
N GLY A 252 -5.49 -5.53 -9.87
CA GLY A 252 -6.23 -4.53 -10.60
C GLY A 252 -5.58 -3.14 -10.51
N SER A 253 -5.52 -2.43 -11.63
CA SER A 253 -4.90 -1.13 -11.68
C SER A 253 -5.88 0.01 -11.34
N ARG A 254 -5.36 1.15 -10.91
CA ARG A 254 -6.11 2.40 -10.66
C ARG A 254 -7.28 2.19 -9.68
N GLU A 255 -8.52 2.36 -10.14
CA GLU A 255 -9.75 2.26 -9.33
C GLU A 255 -10.06 0.85 -8.83
N ARG A 256 -9.39 -0.16 -9.40
CA ARG A 256 -9.48 -1.58 -9.00
C ARG A 256 -8.31 -2.03 -8.13
N PHE A 257 -7.42 -1.11 -7.75
CA PHE A 257 -6.34 -1.43 -6.83
C PHE A 257 -6.91 -1.93 -5.49
N GLY A 258 -6.31 -2.97 -4.96
CA GLY A 258 -6.82 -3.68 -3.78
C GLY A 258 -7.65 -4.93 -4.10
N MET A 259 -7.83 -5.24 -5.40
CA MET A 259 -8.59 -6.40 -5.88
C MET A 259 -7.79 -7.13 -6.94
N ASN A 260 -7.77 -8.47 -6.89
CA ASN A 260 -7.01 -9.25 -7.86
C ASN A 260 -7.95 -10.15 -8.68
N TYR A 261 -7.72 -10.17 -9.99
CA TYR A 261 -8.29 -11.22 -10.84
C TYR A 261 -7.50 -12.51 -10.63
N ASN A 262 -8.21 -13.62 -10.59
CA ASN A 262 -7.62 -14.96 -10.48
C ASN A 262 -6.69 -15.12 -9.27
N ALA A 263 -7.02 -14.52 -8.14
CA ALA A 263 -6.24 -14.66 -6.90
C ALA A 263 -6.02 -16.14 -6.55
N ASP A 264 -4.84 -16.46 -6.04
CA ASP A 264 -4.50 -17.82 -5.59
C ASP A 264 -4.93 -18.04 -4.15
N VAL A 265 -4.85 -17.01 -3.31
CA VAL A 265 -5.22 -17.05 -1.89
C VAL A 265 -6.06 -15.84 -1.54
N ARG A 266 -7.08 -16.07 -0.73
CA ARG A 266 -7.87 -15.03 -0.05
C ARG A 266 -7.87 -15.34 1.43
N MET A 267 -7.41 -14.41 2.23
CA MET A 267 -7.39 -14.49 3.70
C MET A 267 -7.91 -13.20 4.32
N ARG A 268 -8.16 -13.23 5.61
CA ARG A 268 -8.55 -12.02 6.33
C ARG A 268 -7.39 -11.03 6.40
N HIS A 269 -7.72 -9.76 6.52
CA HIS A 269 -6.78 -8.65 6.59
C HIS A 269 -5.74 -8.80 7.72
N ASP A 270 -6.19 -9.24 8.90
CA ASP A 270 -5.30 -9.51 10.04
C ASP A 270 -4.27 -10.63 9.75
N GLN A 271 -4.69 -11.68 9.04
CA GLN A 271 -3.80 -12.78 8.64
C GLN A 271 -2.76 -12.34 7.59
N ALA A 272 -3.15 -11.42 6.69
CA ALA A 272 -2.20 -10.84 5.74
C ALA A 272 -1.12 -10.02 6.45
N TRP A 273 -1.50 -9.24 7.47
CA TRP A 273 -0.52 -8.51 8.27
C TRP A 273 0.38 -9.43 9.08
N ASP A 274 -0.15 -10.52 9.65
CA ASP A 274 0.70 -11.54 10.29
C ASP A 274 1.74 -12.11 9.31
N PHE A 275 1.35 -12.36 8.05
CA PHE A 275 2.25 -12.81 7.01
C PHE A 275 3.33 -11.77 6.69
N ILE A 276 2.94 -10.50 6.51
CA ILE A 276 3.87 -9.40 6.21
C ILE A 276 4.86 -9.18 7.36
N TYR A 277 4.38 -9.14 8.60
CA TYR A 277 5.20 -8.92 9.79
C TYR A 277 6.20 -10.06 10.08
N ASN A 278 5.93 -11.26 9.56
CA ASN A 278 6.78 -12.44 9.72
C ASN A 278 7.63 -12.75 8.48
N ASN A 279 8.12 -11.71 7.78
CA ASN A 279 9.00 -11.82 6.61
C ASN A 279 8.39 -12.59 5.42
N GLY A 280 7.07 -12.61 5.29
CA GLY A 280 6.40 -13.26 4.17
C GLY A 280 6.57 -12.52 2.83
N VAL A 281 7.06 -11.27 2.84
CA VAL A 281 7.29 -10.43 1.66
C VAL A 281 8.79 -10.28 1.43
N SER A 282 9.28 -10.65 0.25
CA SER A 282 10.70 -10.54 -0.10
C SER A 282 11.07 -9.13 -0.56
N VAL A 283 10.19 -8.45 -1.28
CA VAL A 283 10.42 -7.07 -1.76
C VAL A 283 9.14 -6.25 -1.80
N ALA A 284 9.21 -5.00 -1.37
CA ALA A 284 8.11 -4.05 -1.45
C ALA A 284 8.35 -3.01 -2.55
N TYR A 285 7.37 -2.84 -3.42
CA TYR A 285 7.31 -1.80 -4.45
C TYR A 285 6.36 -0.70 -3.99
N LEU A 286 6.92 0.41 -3.52
CA LEU A 286 6.16 1.52 -2.94
C LEU A 286 6.43 2.82 -3.70
N SER A 287 5.49 3.76 -3.65
CA SER A 287 5.70 5.08 -4.26
C SER A 287 6.10 6.11 -3.21
N PHE A 288 6.68 7.22 -3.64
CA PHE A 288 7.01 8.35 -2.78
C PHE A 288 6.44 9.66 -3.32
N ALA A 289 6.07 10.55 -2.43
CA ALA A 289 5.72 11.93 -2.76
C ALA A 289 6.95 12.84 -2.68
N GLU A 290 7.70 12.76 -1.58
CA GLU A 290 8.95 13.49 -1.33
C GLU A 290 10.02 12.57 -0.76
N VAL A 291 11.28 12.88 -1.04
CA VAL A 291 12.47 12.24 -0.47
C VAL A 291 13.46 13.32 -0.05
N ASP A 292 14.04 13.22 1.14
CA ASP A 292 15.04 14.19 1.59
C ASP A 292 16.50 13.71 1.45
N GLN A 293 17.42 14.58 1.83
CA GLN A 293 18.86 14.32 1.77
C GLN A 293 19.32 13.12 2.59
N TYR A 294 18.57 12.76 3.63
CA TYR A 294 18.84 11.61 4.49
C TYR A 294 18.27 10.30 3.94
N GLY A 295 17.34 10.42 2.97
CA GLY A 295 16.57 9.32 2.40
C GLY A 295 15.24 9.06 3.11
N ASN A 296 14.79 9.96 3.98
CA ASN A 296 13.44 9.87 4.55
C ASN A 296 12.40 10.10 3.45
N VAL A 297 11.23 9.46 3.60
CA VAL A 297 10.14 9.53 2.62
C VAL A 297 8.85 10.03 3.26
N ASN A 298 8.16 10.91 2.54
CA ASN A 298 6.80 11.33 2.82
C ASN A 298 5.85 10.81 1.73
N VAL A 299 4.69 10.26 2.14
CA VAL A 299 3.57 9.86 1.27
C VAL A 299 2.23 10.38 1.76
N SER A 300 2.11 10.67 3.05
CA SER A 300 0.82 10.96 3.72
C SER A 300 0.32 12.35 3.47
N TYR A 301 1.20 13.32 3.31
CA TYR A 301 0.87 14.72 3.18
C TYR A 301 1.67 15.38 2.05
N PHE A 302 1.00 15.81 0.98
CA PHE A 302 1.67 16.42 -0.17
C PHE A 302 0.78 17.43 -0.88
N ASN A 303 1.30 18.65 -1.13
CA ASN A 303 0.57 19.74 -1.81
C ASN A 303 -0.85 19.93 -1.23
N ASP A 304 -0.95 20.09 0.08
CA ASP A 304 -2.22 20.21 0.83
C ASP A 304 -3.20 19.03 0.67
N ARG A 305 -2.75 17.92 0.12
CA ARG A 305 -3.54 16.69 0.06
C ARG A 305 -3.22 15.81 1.26
N LEU A 306 -4.28 15.38 1.92
CA LEU A 306 -4.24 14.41 2.99
C LEU A 306 -4.47 13.02 2.37
N ASN A 307 -3.41 12.25 2.15
CA ASN A 307 -3.51 10.92 1.55
C ASN A 307 -3.63 9.82 2.62
N GLY A 308 -2.96 10.00 3.78
CA GLY A 308 -2.79 8.98 4.79
C GLY A 308 -1.66 8.00 4.49
N CYS A 309 -1.21 7.29 5.52
CA CYS A 309 -0.07 6.35 5.39
C CYS A 309 -0.48 4.97 4.87
N GLY A 310 -1.76 4.58 4.96
CA GLY A 310 -2.18 3.21 4.61
C GLY A 310 -1.36 2.15 5.35
N GLY A 311 -0.92 1.14 4.62
CA GLY A 311 0.03 0.13 5.08
C GLY A 311 1.51 0.49 4.86
N PHE A 312 1.81 1.73 4.44
CA PHE A 312 3.16 2.12 4.05
C PHE A 312 4.17 1.98 5.20
N ILE A 313 3.82 2.47 6.40
CA ILE A 313 4.69 2.40 7.59
C ILE A 313 4.89 0.94 8.01
N ASP A 314 3.80 0.15 8.04
CA ASP A 314 3.83 -1.27 8.39
C ASP A 314 4.77 -2.04 7.45
N ILE A 315 4.59 -1.88 6.14
CA ILE A 315 5.36 -2.59 5.11
C ILE A 315 6.82 -2.17 5.16
N THR A 316 7.11 -0.86 5.19
CA THR A 316 8.50 -0.36 5.18
C THR A 316 9.30 -0.76 6.40
N GLN A 317 8.65 -1.03 7.53
CA GLN A 317 9.33 -1.50 8.75
C GLN A 317 9.37 -3.01 8.92
N SER A 318 8.80 -3.77 7.95
CA SER A 318 8.69 -5.24 8.01
C SER A 318 9.40 -5.98 6.88
N VAL A 319 9.81 -5.29 5.81
CA VAL A 319 10.36 -5.90 4.59
C VAL A 319 11.84 -5.57 4.44
N ASN A 320 12.67 -6.55 4.06
CA ASN A 320 14.11 -6.34 3.98
C ASN A 320 14.56 -5.57 2.73
N LYS A 321 13.79 -5.61 1.63
CA LYS A 321 14.13 -4.93 0.37
C LYS A 321 12.99 -4.03 -0.08
N ILE A 322 13.28 -2.76 -0.32
CA ILE A 322 12.29 -1.75 -0.67
C ILE A 322 12.71 -1.03 -1.95
N ILE A 323 11.81 -0.99 -2.92
CA ILE A 323 11.96 -0.26 -4.17
C ILE A 323 10.94 0.88 -4.18
N PHE A 324 11.40 2.08 -3.88
CA PHE A 324 10.59 3.28 -4.04
C PHE A 324 10.58 3.74 -5.49
N SER A 325 9.39 3.98 -6.05
CA SER A 325 9.20 4.41 -7.43
C SER A 325 8.45 5.73 -7.51
N GLY A 326 8.95 6.66 -8.31
CA GLY A 326 8.34 7.97 -8.48
C GLY A 326 8.93 8.74 -9.65
N THR A 327 8.22 9.76 -10.16
CA THR A 327 8.81 10.72 -11.09
C THR A 327 9.90 11.53 -10.38
N PHE A 328 10.94 11.93 -11.09
CA PHE A 328 12.02 12.74 -10.52
C PHE A 328 11.54 14.14 -10.15
N VAL A 329 10.87 14.81 -11.10
CA VAL A 329 10.16 16.08 -10.88
C VAL A 329 8.71 15.89 -11.30
N ALA A 330 7.76 16.34 -10.49
CA ALA A 330 6.36 16.20 -10.82
C ALA A 330 5.94 17.24 -11.87
N GLY A 331 5.22 16.76 -12.91
CA GLY A 331 4.73 17.59 -14.00
C GLY A 331 5.68 17.75 -15.18
N SER A 332 6.82 17.03 -15.22
CA SER A 332 7.72 17.03 -16.39
C SER A 332 7.08 16.28 -17.56
N THR A 333 7.34 16.78 -18.77
CA THR A 333 7.04 16.09 -20.02
C THR A 333 8.34 15.51 -20.58
N LEU A 334 8.33 14.20 -20.82
CA LEU A 334 9.49 13.45 -21.27
C LEU A 334 9.18 12.73 -22.58
N SER A 335 10.16 12.61 -23.44
CA SER A 335 10.10 11.77 -24.64
C SER A 335 11.30 10.82 -24.74
N CYS A 336 11.18 9.82 -25.57
CA CYS A 336 12.23 8.85 -25.83
C CYS A 336 12.55 8.83 -27.32
N TYR A 337 13.81 9.06 -27.65
CA TYR A 337 14.32 9.01 -29.01
C TYR A 337 15.65 8.24 -29.05
N GLU A 338 15.80 7.33 -30.00
CA GLU A 338 17.03 6.53 -30.18
C GLU A 338 17.58 5.90 -28.88
N HIS A 339 16.67 5.32 -28.07
CA HIS A 339 17.01 4.71 -26.77
C HIS A 339 17.56 5.68 -25.71
N LYS A 340 17.27 6.96 -25.85
CA LYS A 340 17.63 8.03 -24.92
C LYS A 340 16.38 8.71 -24.39
N LEU A 341 16.50 9.26 -23.20
CA LEU A 341 15.48 10.12 -22.60
C LEU A 341 15.79 11.58 -22.96
N ASP A 342 14.75 12.32 -23.29
CA ASP A 342 14.80 13.76 -23.48
C ASP A 342 13.75 14.45 -22.61
N ILE A 343 14.07 15.64 -22.09
CA ILE A 343 13.18 16.47 -21.27
C ILE A 343 12.62 17.58 -22.16
N GLU A 344 11.40 17.38 -22.64
CA GLU A 344 10.71 18.40 -23.47
C GLU A 344 10.32 19.62 -22.66
N SER A 345 9.82 19.40 -21.41
CA SER A 345 9.56 20.48 -20.46
C SER A 345 9.80 20.02 -19.04
N GLU A 346 10.38 20.90 -18.23
CA GLU A 346 10.62 20.64 -16.81
C GLU A 346 9.33 20.83 -16.01
N GLY A 347 9.16 19.99 -14.99
CA GLY A 347 8.04 20.07 -14.05
C GLY A 347 8.23 21.20 -13.02
N HIS A 348 7.19 21.40 -12.23
CA HIS A 348 7.15 22.51 -11.26
C HIS A 348 7.47 22.10 -9.85
N THR A 349 7.32 20.81 -9.50
CA THR A 349 7.44 20.34 -8.13
C THR A 349 8.61 19.39 -7.98
N LYS A 350 9.64 19.85 -7.29
CA LYS A 350 10.78 19.03 -6.90
C LYS A 350 10.32 18.02 -5.84
N LYS A 351 10.70 16.76 -6.02
CA LYS A 351 10.41 15.69 -5.09
C LYS A 351 11.61 15.30 -4.21
N PHE A 352 12.81 15.65 -4.65
CA PHE A 352 14.05 15.52 -3.87
C PHE A 352 14.29 16.84 -3.15
N VAL A 353 13.84 16.92 -1.88
CA VAL A 353 13.82 18.12 -1.04
C VAL A 353 14.89 18.10 0.03
N SER A 354 15.23 19.24 0.62
CA SER A 354 16.23 19.28 1.70
C SER A 354 15.78 18.50 2.92
N GLU A 355 14.48 18.60 3.25
CA GLU A 355 13.84 17.93 4.37
C GLU A 355 12.39 17.66 3.99
N VAL A 356 11.88 16.45 4.26
CA VAL A 356 10.48 16.10 4.02
C VAL A 356 9.60 16.77 5.05
N SER A 357 8.39 17.16 4.63
CA SER A 357 7.41 17.77 5.51
C SER A 357 6.84 16.81 6.56
N HIS A 358 6.92 15.51 6.30
CA HIS A 358 6.37 14.45 7.13
C HIS A 358 7.17 13.16 6.92
N ILE A 359 7.51 12.45 8.00
CA ILE A 359 8.33 11.24 7.90
C ILE A 359 7.44 10.01 8.01
N ASP A 360 7.11 9.39 6.87
CA ASP A 360 6.43 8.09 6.85
C ASP A 360 7.43 6.92 6.80
N PHE A 361 8.60 7.13 6.18
CA PHE A 361 9.74 6.22 6.21
C PHE A 361 10.96 6.94 6.75
N ASN A 362 11.55 6.39 7.80
CA ASN A 362 12.76 6.94 8.44
C ASN A 362 13.99 6.18 7.97
N ALA A 363 14.87 6.86 7.24
CA ALA A 363 16.05 6.25 6.65
C ALA A 363 17.08 5.78 7.70
N GLN A 364 17.22 6.48 8.82
CA GLN A 364 18.11 6.07 9.91
C GLN A 364 17.60 4.79 10.57
N TYR A 365 16.30 4.69 10.80
CA TYR A 365 15.69 3.49 11.34
C TYR A 365 15.82 2.31 10.36
N SER A 366 15.60 2.54 9.08
CA SER A 366 15.80 1.55 8.01
C SER A 366 17.24 0.99 7.99
N ARG A 367 18.25 1.87 8.12
CA ARG A 367 19.64 1.44 8.22
C ARG A 367 19.91 0.57 9.46
N SER A 368 19.27 0.87 10.58
CA SER A 368 19.39 0.03 11.79
C SER A 368 18.78 -1.37 11.64
N LEU A 369 17.86 -1.52 10.69
CA LEU A 369 17.27 -2.80 10.27
C LEU A 369 18.06 -3.50 9.15
N ASN A 370 19.14 -2.90 8.64
CA ASN A 370 19.94 -3.40 7.52
C ASN A 370 19.13 -3.64 6.24
N GLN A 371 18.16 -2.79 5.94
CA GLN A 371 17.32 -2.91 4.77
C GLN A 371 18.04 -2.46 3.50
N GLU A 372 17.79 -3.13 2.37
CA GLU A 372 18.17 -2.69 1.03
C GLU A 372 17.11 -1.75 0.49
N VAL A 373 17.47 -0.49 0.20
CA VAL A 373 16.52 0.52 -0.25
C VAL A 373 17.02 1.22 -1.49
N TYR A 374 16.18 1.23 -2.53
CA TYR A 374 16.45 1.90 -3.80
C TYR A 374 15.33 2.89 -4.14
N PHE A 375 15.71 3.98 -4.79
CA PHE A 375 14.79 4.99 -5.33
C PHE A 375 14.92 5.02 -6.84
N VAL A 376 13.88 4.58 -7.54
CA VAL A 376 13.83 4.47 -9.00
C VAL A 376 12.95 5.57 -9.55
N THR A 377 13.54 6.38 -10.45
CA THR A 377 12.82 7.45 -11.14
C THR A 377 12.91 7.28 -12.65
N ASP A 378 12.23 8.15 -13.38
CA ASP A 378 12.34 8.28 -14.82
C ASP A 378 13.75 8.73 -15.28
N ARG A 379 14.53 9.39 -14.40
CA ARG A 379 15.84 9.99 -14.75
C ARG A 379 17.04 9.33 -14.10
N ALA A 380 16.87 8.82 -12.90
CA ALA A 380 17.99 8.37 -12.06
C ALA A 380 17.56 7.26 -11.10
N VAL A 381 18.56 6.50 -10.65
CA VAL A 381 18.39 5.52 -9.56
C VAL A 381 19.35 5.88 -8.44
N PHE A 382 18.82 5.86 -7.22
CA PHE A 382 19.58 6.07 -5.99
C PHE A 382 19.50 4.85 -5.10
N GLU A 383 20.55 4.64 -4.33
CA GLU A 383 20.66 3.66 -3.26
C GLU A 383 20.72 4.39 -1.91
N LEU A 384 20.03 3.90 -0.90
CA LEU A 384 20.17 4.37 0.47
C LEU A 384 21.45 3.78 1.06
N VAL A 385 22.37 4.66 1.47
CA VAL A 385 23.62 4.28 2.12
C VAL A 385 23.75 5.00 3.48
N ASP A 386 24.80 4.69 4.25
CA ASP A 386 24.96 5.22 5.63
C ASP A 386 24.85 6.75 5.74
N LYS A 387 25.32 7.47 4.74
CA LYS A 387 25.35 8.94 4.76
C LYS A 387 24.21 9.63 4.00
N GLY A 388 23.21 8.88 3.50
CA GLY A 388 22.08 9.43 2.74
C GLY A 388 21.88 8.75 1.39
N LEU A 389 21.44 9.50 0.40
CA LEU A 389 21.19 8.98 -0.95
C LEU A 389 22.45 9.00 -1.82
N LYS A 390 22.77 7.87 -2.43
CA LYS A 390 23.85 7.70 -3.41
C LYS A 390 23.27 7.52 -4.80
N LEU A 391 23.59 8.46 -5.70
CA LEU A 391 23.26 8.36 -7.12
C LEU A 391 24.11 7.26 -7.77
N ILE A 392 23.46 6.22 -8.30
CA ILE A 392 24.13 5.06 -8.88
C ILE A 392 23.91 4.91 -10.39
N GLU A 393 22.78 5.41 -10.92
CA GLU A 393 22.47 5.37 -12.35
C GLU A 393 21.79 6.64 -12.81
N ILE A 394 22.03 7.01 -14.09
CA ILE A 394 21.30 8.07 -14.79
C ILE A 394 20.75 7.54 -16.12
N ALA A 395 19.65 8.14 -16.58
CA ALA A 395 19.07 7.82 -17.88
C ALA A 395 20.01 8.23 -19.01
N PRO A 396 20.17 7.42 -20.06
CA PRO A 396 20.94 7.80 -21.23
C PRO A 396 20.30 9.02 -21.91
N GLY A 397 21.14 9.99 -22.29
CA GLY A 397 20.74 11.26 -22.92
C GLY A 397 20.68 12.45 -21.97
N LEU A 398 20.67 12.23 -20.65
CA LEU A 398 20.60 13.30 -19.66
C LEU A 398 21.99 13.78 -19.19
N ASP A 399 22.08 15.09 -18.90
CA ASP A 399 23.22 15.72 -18.26
C ASP A 399 23.12 15.64 -16.74
N LEU A 400 24.19 15.17 -16.09
CA LEU A 400 24.24 15.01 -14.65
C LEU A 400 23.98 16.31 -13.88
N GLN A 401 24.61 17.41 -14.32
CA GLN A 401 24.48 18.67 -13.58
C GLN A 401 23.13 19.33 -13.83
N LYS A 402 22.72 19.45 -15.09
CA LYS A 402 21.55 20.20 -15.53
C LYS A 402 20.24 19.43 -15.14
N ASP A 403 20.18 18.14 -15.50
CA ASP A 403 18.93 17.38 -15.51
C ASP A 403 18.69 16.59 -14.21
N ILE A 404 19.77 16.43 -13.39
CA ILE A 404 19.71 15.73 -12.10
C ILE A 404 20.03 16.70 -10.95
N LEU A 405 21.28 17.15 -10.81
CA LEU A 405 21.72 17.87 -9.60
C LEU A 405 21.02 19.22 -9.42
N ASN A 406 20.79 19.99 -10.48
CA ASN A 406 20.06 21.26 -10.41
C ASN A 406 18.55 21.08 -10.10
N GLN A 407 18.02 19.89 -10.30
CA GLN A 407 16.62 19.57 -10.04
C GLN A 407 16.37 19.02 -8.62
N MET A 408 17.43 18.78 -7.85
CA MET A 408 17.38 18.42 -6.44
C MET A 408 17.55 19.65 -5.55
N SER A 409 17.01 19.62 -4.32
CA SER A 409 17.25 20.67 -3.31
C SER A 409 18.47 20.39 -2.43
N PHE A 410 19.17 19.29 -2.68
CA PHE A 410 20.41 18.89 -2.00
C PHE A 410 21.34 18.18 -2.98
N LYS A 411 22.61 18.03 -2.61
CA LYS A 411 23.59 17.28 -3.39
C LYS A 411 23.67 15.84 -2.85
N PRO A 412 23.31 14.82 -3.66
CA PRO A 412 23.46 13.43 -3.25
C PRO A 412 24.93 13.00 -3.20
N ILE A 413 25.23 11.87 -2.59
CA ILE A 413 26.48 11.18 -2.78
C ILE A 413 26.53 10.68 -4.23
N ILE A 414 27.63 10.90 -4.91
CA ILE A 414 27.79 10.47 -6.30
C ILE A 414 28.67 9.23 -6.31
N ALA A 415 28.22 8.16 -6.96
CA ALA A 415 29.03 6.95 -7.13
C ALA A 415 30.29 7.26 -7.97
N ASP A 416 31.42 6.65 -7.65
CA ASP A 416 32.67 6.81 -8.41
C ASP A 416 32.51 6.46 -9.88
N ASN A 417 31.62 5.50 -10.18
CA ASN A 417 31.24 5.10 -11.52
C ASN A 417 29.71 5.08 -11.63
N ILE A 418 29.13 6.19 -12.09
CA ILE A 418 27.70 6.27 -12.39
C ILE A 418 27.41 5.42 -13.64
N LYS A 419 26.51 4.46 -13.53
CA LYS A 419 26.07 3.65 -14.65
C LYS A 419 24.98 4.37 -15.46
N LEU A 420 24.85 4.02 -16.73
CA LEU A 420 23.66 4.36 -17.49
C LEU A 420 22.58 3.31 -17.23
N ILE A 421 21.36 3.78 -17.05
CA ILE A 421 20.18 2.88 -17.02
C ILE A 421 20.14 2.12 -18.35
N ASP A 422 19.80 0.84 -18.30
CA ASP A 422 19.74 -0.04 -19.49
C ASP A 422 18.88 0.59 -20.59
N SER A 423 19.51 0.87 -21.73
CA SER A 423 18.87 1.54 -22.87
C SER A 423 17.71 0.75 -23.47
N SER A 424 17.62 -0.56 -23.21
CA SER A 424 16.52 -1.40 -23.69
C SER A 424 15.16 -0.99 -23.13
N ILE A 425 15.10 -0.45 -21.91
CA ILE A 425 13.82 -0.02 -21.30
C ILE A 425 13.18 1.15 -22.05
N TYR A 426 13.95 1.92 -22.82
CA TYR A 426 13.46 3.07 -23.59
C TYR A 426 12.93 2.68 -24.98
N GLN A 427 12.90 1.38 -25.30
CA GLN A 427 12.29 0.87 -26.51
C GLN A 427 10.76 0.71 -26.33
N LYS A 428 10.01 0.87 -27.41
CA LYS A 428 8.56 0.70 -27.39
C LYS A 428 8.16 -0.71 -26.95
N GLN A 429 8.87 -1.73 -27.45
CA GLN A 429 8.77 -3.14 -26.99
C GLN A 429 10.05 -3.48 -26.21
N TRP A 430 9.88 -4.10 -25.05
CA TRP A 430 11.02 -4.45 -24.19
C TRP A 430 11.37 -5.92 -24.25
N GLY A 431 10.54 -6.81 -23.67
CA GLY A 431 10.69 -8.28 -23.77
C GLY A 431 11.91 -8.87 -23.07
N GLN A 432 12.58 -8.13 -22.18
CA GLN A 432 13.84 -8.58 -21.54
C GLN A 432 13.68 -8.95 -20.06
N LEU A 433 12.51 -8.67 -19.46
CA LEU A 433 12.32 -8.88 -18.03
C LEU A 433 12.46 -10.35 -17.63
N LYS A 434 11.99 -11.27 -18.47
CA LYS A 434 12.12 -12.72 -18.21
C LYS A 434 13.58 -13.16 -18.04
N GLN A 435 14.47 -12.65 -18.89
CA GLN A 435 15.90 -12.97 -18.78
C GLN A 435 16.52 -12.35 -17.53
N SER A 436 16.04 -11.16 -17.12
CA SER A 436 16.52 -10.47 -15.92
C SER A 436 16.14 -11.23 -14.64
N ILE A 437 14.87 -11.67 -14.52
CA ILE A 437 14.34 -12.39 -13.35
C ILE A 437 15.03 -13.75 -13.14
N HIS A 438 15.38 -14.45 -14.23
CA HIS A 438 16.00 -15.78 -14.16
C HIS A 438 17.54 -15.75 -14.16
N LYS A 439 18.18 -14.59 -14.13
CA LYS A 439 19.61 -14.46 -13.89
C LYS A 439 19.86 -14.62 -12.40
N VAL A 440 20.19 -15.83 -11.97
CA VAL A 440 20.75 -16.13 -10.65
C VAL A 440 22.25 -16.33 -10.79
#